data_2fe0d5e29d1a9558fdc8f4d4a2bed6eb
#
_entry.id   2fe0d5e29d1a9558fdc8f4d4a2bed6eb
#
_cell.length_a   1.000
_cell.length_b   1.000
_cell.length_c   1.000
_cell.angle_alpha   90.00
_cell.angle_beta   90.00
_cell.angle_gamma   90.00
#
_symmetry.space_group_name_H-M   'P 1'
#
loop_
_entity.id
_entity.type
_entity.pdbx_description
1 polymer ?
#
loop_
_entity_poly.entity_id
_entity_poly.type
_entity_poly.pdbx_seq_one_letter_code
_entity_poly.pdbx_strand_id
1 'polypeptide(L)'
;MRLASLLLSLFAASAFAAEPERPNIVFCFADDWGRYAGAYAKIDGRPSLNQVIKTPNIDRIAGEGAIFRHAFVTAPSCTPCRSSLLSGQYFFRTHMGAILNGAKWDSSIPTYPLMLRDAGYHIGKSHKVWSPGTPADAPYGGQKYGYEKAGRKYNNFSENATEMVKAGATFADAKAKLLAEVSGNFQAFLADRKDGKPFCYWFGPTLTHRTYEKHSGVNLWGINPDELKGKLPAFLPDVPEVRDDVADYMGESQAWDAGVGVIIAELEKRGELDKTVFVISGDHGMPGVPAGKCNLYDHGTNVALIVRGPGIKSGRIIDDFVNLMDLAPTFLELGGVQPPAVMTGRSIVPLLKSAQAGQIDASRTWVVTGRERHVGSAREGNLPYPHRALRTKEFLYIRNFAEERWPMGSPKFTSRADLPKFEDLEKVTYTAFADMDASPTKAWVVHHFDDPQYKWVYDHAFGKRPAEELYDLAKDPDQIKNVAADPAYAATLKQMSGQLLTTLKQVEDPRVGPSPVKFELPPFTQPGK
;
A
#
# COMPACT_ATOMS: atom_id res chain seq x y z
N MET A 1 58.90 10.90 -64.43
CA MET A 1 58.13 11.49 -63.35
C MET A 1 56.93 10.58 -63.10
N ARG A 2 57.00 9.81 -62.03
CA ARG A 2 55.91 8.93 -61.63
C ARG A 2 55.25 9.53 -60.38
N LEU A 3 53.96 9.95 -60.51
CA LEU A 3 53.10 10.37 -59.37
C LEU A 3 52.62 9.11 -58.63
N ALA A 4 52.94 9.04 -57.35
CA ALA A 4 52.39 8.06 -56.44
C ALA A 4 51.20 8.70 -55.74
N SER A 5 49.96 8.14 -55.96
CA SER A 5 48.76 8.54 -55.30
C SER A 5 48.63 7.79 -53.96
N LEU A 6 48.63 8.52 -52.87
CA LEU A 6 48.43 8.01 -51.50
C LEU A 6 46.90 7.99 -51.24
N LEU A 7 46.31 6.81 -51.19
CA LEU A 7 44.93 6.62 -50.71
C LEU A 7 44.94 6.61 -49.17
N LEU A 8 44.37 7.66 -48.57
CA LEU A 8 44.13 7.75 -47.13
C LEU A 8 42.76 7.08 -46.83
N SER A 9 42.79 5.86 -46.26
CA SER A 9 41.58 5.17 -45.80
C SER A 9 41.12 5.75 -44.47
N LEU A 10 40.04 6.55 -44.44
CA LEU A 10 39.38 6.95 -43.22
C LEU A 10 38.60 5.74 -42.66
N PHE A 11 39.10 5.15 -41.59
CA PHE A 11 38.30 4.27 -40.73
C PHE A 11 37.37 5.14 -39.88
N ALA A 12 36.10 5.21 -40.23
CA ALA A 12 35.05 5.74 -39.37
C ALA A 12 34.81 4.73 -38.24
N ALA A 13 35.36 4.98 -37.06
CA ALA A 13 35.02 4.28 -35.85
C ALA A 13 33.56 4.67 -35.49
N SER A 14 32.59 3.79 -35.77
CA SER A 14 31.26 3.90 -35.26
C SER A 14 31.32 3.78 -33.73
N ALA A 15 31.24 4.92 -33.03
CA ALA A 15 31.04 4.92 -31.60
C ALA A 15 29.64 4.30 -31.36
N PHE A 16 29.61 3.04 -31.01
CA PHE A 16 28.40 2.45 -30.38
C PHE A 16 28.14 3.26 -29.11
N ALA A 17 27.11 4.09 -29.11
CA ALA A 17 26.62 4.67 -27.88
C ALA A 17 26.32 3.49 -26.95
N ALA A 18 26.99 3.45 -25.81
CA ALA A 18 26.71 2.45 -24.79
C ALA A 18 25.22 2.53 -24.47
N GLU A 19 24.50 1.41 -24.54
CA GLU A 19 23.11 1.37 -24.09
C GLU A 19 23.06 1.93 -22.66
N PRO A 20 22.07 2.78 -22.34
CA PRO A 20 21.97 3.34 -21.02
C PRO A 20 21.92 2.20 -19.99
N GLU A 21 22.80 2.27 -19.01
CA GLU A 21 22.91 1.22 -17.96
C GLU A 21 21.56 1.08 -17.26
N ARG A 22 20.91 -0.09 -17.41
CA ARG A 22 19.61 -0.37 -16.80
C ARG A 22 19.79 -0.53 -15.29
N PRO A 23 19.10 0.27 -14.45
CA PRO A 23 19.29 0.23 -13.01
C PRO A 23 18.79 -1.07 -12.41
N ASN A 24 19.36 -1.47 -11.29
CA ASN A 24 18.69 -2.42 -10.40
C ASN A 24 17.40 -1.79 -9.84
N ILE A 25 16.42 -2.62 -9.51
CA ILE A 25 15.17 -2.19 -8.89
C ILE A 25 14.99 -2.96 -7.59
N VAL A 26 14.86 -2.25 -6.48
CA VAL A 26 14.45 -2.82 -5.20
C VAL A 26 13.14 -2.17 -4.80
N PHE A 27 12.10 -2.97 -4.64
CA PHE A 27 10.82 -2.54 -4.16
C PHE A 27 10.55 -3.11 -2.76
N CYS A 28 10.63 -2.26 -1.77
CA CYS A 28 10.28 -2.54 -0.39
C CYS A 28 8.80 -2.21 -0.18
N PHE A 29 7.98 -3.24 0.04
CA PHE A 29 6.52 -3.11 0.05
C PHE A 29 5.91 -3.78 1.27
N ALA A 30 5.55 -2.97 2.25
CA ALA A 30 4.96 -3.42 3.50
C ALA A 30 3.49 -3.86 3.30
N ASP A 31 3.00 -4.67 4.23
CA ASP A 31 1.60 -5.10 4.31
C ASP A 31 0.87 -4.24 5.36
N ASP A 32 -0.30 -3.68 5.02
CA ASP A 32 -1.11 -2.85 5.92
C ASP A 32 -0.38 -1.56 6.42
N TRP A 33 0.57 -1.03 5.65
CA TRP A 33 1.35 0.15 6.02
C TRP A 33 0.94 1.38 5.21
N GLY A 34 0.35 2.34 5.91
CA GLY A 34 -0.07 3.62 5.33
C GLY A 34 1.10 4.60 5.15
N ARG A 35 0.87 5.87 5.47
CA ARG A 35 1.86 6.93 5.34
C ARG A 35 2.52 7.26 6.68
N TYR A 36 3.19 6.27 7.30
CA TYR A 36 3.76 6.37 8.64
C TYR A 36 5.29 6.27 8.65
N ALA A 37 5.95 7.42 8.45
CA ALA A 37 7.40 7.57 8.62
C ALA A 37 7.73 8.99 9.09
N GLY A 38 8.84 9.15 9.81
CA GLY A 38 9.30 10.45 10.33
C GLY A 38 9.46 11.51 9.24
N ALA A 39 9.87 11.09 8.03
CA ALA A 39 9.99 11.96 6.87
C ALA A 39 8.69 12.69 6.48
N TYR A 40 7.52 12.13 6.79
CA TYR A 40 6.23 12.75 6.52
C TYR A 40 5.80 13.78 7.57
N ALA A 41 6.42 13.83 8.75
CA ALA A 41 6.07 14.78 9.81
C ALA A 41 6.09 16.24 9.35
N LYS A 42 7.06 16.60 8.49
CA LYS A 42 7.15 17.96 7.92
C LYS A 42 6.12 18.22 6.80
N ILE A 43 5.54 17.14 6.24
CA ILE A 43 4.58 17.20 5.14
C ILE A 43 3.14 17.34 5.66
N ASP A 44 2.86 16.77 6.84
CA ASP A 44 1.51 16.69 7.40
C ASP A 44 0.92 18.07 7.75
N GLY A 45 1.75 19.07 8.09
CA GLY A 45 1.31 20.43 8.40
C GLY A 45 0.48 20.56 9.68
N ARG A 46 0.31 19.48 10.46
CA ARG A 46 -0.43 19.39 11.72
C ARG A 46 0.19 18.32 12.63
N PRO A 47 -0.15 18.29 13.92
CA PRO A 47 0.25 17.17 14.80
C PRO A 47 -0.20 15.83 14.21
N SER A 48 0.72 14.87 14.19
CA SER A 48 0.48 13.55 13.61
C SER A 48 1.36 12.48 14.26
N LEU A 49 1.03 11.22 14.03
CA LEU A 49 1.81 10.05 14.44
C LEU A 49 3.25 10.09 13.90
N ASN A 50 3.46 10.72 12.75
CA ASN A 50 4.77 10.84 12.11
C ASN A 50 5.79 11.66 12.93
N GLN A 51 5.33 12.46 13.90
CA GLN A 51 6.22 13.19 14.83
C GLN A 51 6.77 12.29 15.94
N VAL A 52 6.19 11.11 16.18
CA VAL A 52 6.56 10.20 17.27
C VAL A 52 7.29 8.97 16.74
N ILE A 53 6.89 8.47 15.59
CA ILE A 53 7.48 7.28 14.96
C ILE A 53 8.95 7.51 14.58
N LYS A 54 9.80 6.49 14.77
CA LYS A 54 11.23 6.55 14.45
C LYS A 54 11.54 5.60 13.30
N THR A 55 11.79 6.16 12.12
CA THR A 55 12.07 5.41 10.89
C THR A 55 13.35 5.92 10.20
N PRO A 56 14.53 5.84 10.88
CA PRO A 56 15.74 6.49 10.41
C PRO A 56 16.23 6.01 9.05
N ASN A 57 16.00 4.75 8.69
CA ASN A 57 16.43 4.19 7.40
C ASN A 57 15.53 4.69 6.25
N ILE A 58 14.22 4.68 6.46
CA ILE A 58 13.23 5.22 5.52
C ILE A 58 13.42 6.74 5.37
N ASP A 59 13.63 7.46 6.48
CA ASP A 59 13.85 8.91 6.50
C ASP A 59 15.14 9.28 5.74
N ARG A 60 16.18 8.45 5.83
CA ARG A 60 17.41 8.61 5.05
C ARG A 60 17.12 8.51 3.55
N ILE A 61 16.45 7.44 3.09
CA ILE A 61 16.11 7.26 1.67
C ILE A 61 15.21 8.39 1.18
N ALA A 62 14.30 8.88 2.02
CA ALA A 62 13.47 10.04 1.74
C ALA A 62 14.30 11.32 1.53
N GLY A 63 15.31 11.55 2.35
CA GLY A 63 16.24 12.67 2.21
C GLY A 63 17.15 12.58 0.98
N GLU A 64 17.55 11.36 0.59
CA GLU A 64 18.39 11.08 -0.58
C GLU A 64 17.58 10.98 -1.89
N GLY A 65 16.26 11.03 -1.85
CA GLY A 65 15.38 10.83 -3.00
C GLY A 65 14.23 11.83 -3.09
N ALA A 66 13.10 11.34 -3.53
CA ALA A 66 11.84 12.08 -3.66
C ALA A 66 10.73 11.42 -2.84
N ILE A 67 9.92 12.24 -2.17
CA ILE A 67 8.74 11.85 -1.39
C ILE A 67 7.51 12.31 -2.17
N PHE A 68 6.54 11.44 -2.35
CA PHE A 68 5.23 11.78 -2.92
C PHE A 68 4.23 12.11 -1.78
N ARG A 69 3.63 13.31 -1.84
CA ARG A 69 2.58 13.71 -0.90
C ARG A 69 1.27 12.97 -1.16
N HIS A 70 0.95 12.73 -2.43
CA HIS A 70 -0.33 12.22 -2.91
C HIS A 70 -0.16 10.90 -3.66
N ALA A 71 0.32 9.86 -2.94
CA ALA A 71 0.37 8.50 -3.44
C ALA A 71 -0.80 7.68 -2.87
N PHE A 72 -1.57 7.06 -3.76
CA PHE A 72 -2.79 6.34 -3.40
C PHE A 72 -2.79 4.91 -3.98
N VAL A 73 -3.53 4.03 -3.33
CA VAL A 73 -3.77 2.68 -3.84
C VAL A 73 -5.05 2.66 -4.68
N THR A 74 -5.16 1.74 -5.65
CA THR A 74 -6.42 1.57 -6.40
C THR A 74 -7.51 0.96 -5.53
N ALA A 75 -7.12 0.12 -4.55
CA ALA A 75 -8.04 -0.51 -3.61
C ALA A 75 -7.35 -0.73 -2.26
N PRO A 76 -7.97 -0.33 -1.12
CA PRO A 76 -7.40 -0.52 0.21
C PRO A 76 -7.64 -1.95 0.74
N SER A 77 -7.14 -2.93 0.00
CA SER A 77 -7.29 -4.36 0.28
C SER A 77 -6.13 -5.12 -0.37
N CYS A 78 -5.45 -6.00 0.38
CA CYS A 78 -4.18 -6.63 -0.01
C CYS A 78 -4.16 -7.16 -1.46
N THR A 79 -4.93 -8.20 -1.77
CA THR A 79 -4.91 -8.84 -3.09
C THR A 79 -5.34 -7.89 -4.22
N PRO A 80 -6.44 -7.11 -4.11
CA PRO A 80 -6.81 -6.14 -5.15
C PRO A 80 -5.76 -5.05 -5.39
N CYS A 81 -5.19 -4.48 -4.33
CA CYS A 81 -4.10 -3.51 -4.45
C CYS A 81 -2.91 -4.11 -5.19
N ARG A 82 -2.46 -5.30 -4.76
CA ARG A 82 -1.30 -5.99 -5.31
C ARG A 82 -1.53 -6.47 -6.74
N SER A 83 -2.74 -6.92 -7.08
CA SER A 83 -3.14 -7.23 -8.45
C SER A 83 -3.00 -6.02 -9.37
N SER A 84 -3.51 -4.89 -8.90
CA SER A 84 -3.46 -3.62 -9.61
C SER A 84 -2.03 -3.14 -9.83
N LEU A 85 -1.21 -3.11 -8.77
CA LEU A 85 0.17 -2.68 -8.82
C LEU A 85 1.02 -3.55 -9.75
N LEU A 86 0.90 -4.89 -9.65
CA LEU A 86 1.69 -5.82 -10.45
C LEU A 86 1.33 -5.78 -11.94
N SER A 87 0.06 -5.55 -12.28
CA SER A 87 -0.44 -5.49 -13.66
C SER A 87 -0.49 -4.10 -14.27
N GLY A 88 -0.27 -3.03 -13.48
CA GLY A 88 -0.40 -1.65 -13.96
C GLY A 88 -1.82 -1.26 -14.37
N GLN A 89 -2.84 -1.90 -13.81
CA GLN A 89 -4.24 -1.69 -14.15
C GLN A 89 -5.08 -1.38 -12.91
N TYR A 90 -6.23 -0.74 -13.09
CA TYR A 90 -7.20 -0.65 -12.01
C TYR A 90 -7.61 -2.05 -11.52
N PHE A 91 -7.81 -2.21 -10.20
CA PHE A 91 -8.08 -3.51 -9.58
C PHE A 91 -9.29 -4.25 -10.21
N PHE A 92 -10.34 -3.52 -10.60
CA PHE A 92 -11.56 -4.12 -11.20
C PHE A 92 -11.33 -4.70 -12.61
N ARG A 93 -10.17 -4.45 -13.23
CA ARG A 93 -9.75 -5.04 -14.51
C ARG A 93 -8.97 -6.36 -14.32
N THR A 94 -8.63 -6.73 -13.09
CA THR A 94 -7.81 -7.91 -12.79
C THR A 94 -8.63 -9.18 -12.54
N HIS A 95 -9.86 -9.25 -13.06
CA HIS A 95 -10.76 -10.40 -12.93
C HIS A 95 -10.93 -10.82 -11.45
N MET A 96 -10.68 -12.09 -11.12
CA MET A 96 -10.73 -12.57 -9.73
C MET A 96 -9.64 -11.98 -8.83
N GLY A 97 -8.65 -11.29 -9.36
CA GLY A 97 -7.70 -10.48 -8.60
C GLY A 97 -8.32 -9.21 -7.98
N ALA A 98 -9.57 -8.86 -8.34
CA ALA A 98 -10.32 -7.72 -7.82
C ALA A 98 -10.92 -7.95 -6.43
N ILE A 99 -10.87 -9.17 -5.90
CA ILE A 99 -11.38 -9.54 -4.56
C ILE A 99 -10.27 -10.13 -3.71
N LEU A 100 -10.45 -10.16 -2.37
CA LEU A 100 -9.47 -10.73 -1.46
C LEU A 100 -9.63 -12.27 -1.38
N ASN A 101 -10.61 -12.75 -0.62
CA ASN A 101 -10.80 -14.19 -0.45
C ASN A 101 -11.32 -14.85 -1.73
N GLY A 102 -10.70 -15.96 -2.11
CA GLY A 102 -11.03 -16.70 -3.33
C GLY A 102 -10.45 -16.09 -4.60
N ALA A 103 -9.52 -15.16 -4.48
CA ALA A 103 -8.80 -14.61 -5.62
C ALA A 103 -8.07 -15.70 -6.42
N LYS A 104 -8.19 -15.63 -7.74
CA LYS A 104 -7.48 -16.49 -8.69
C LYS A 104 -6.79 -15.59 -9.71
N TRP A 105 -5.51 -15.85 -9.94
CA TRP A 105 -4.76 -15.09 -10.93
C TRP A 105 -5.07 -15.59 -12.35
N ASP A 106 -5.37 -14.65 -13.22
CA ASP A 106 -5.46 -14.90 -14.65
C ASP A 106 -4.10 -14.66 -15.31
N SER A 107 -3.46 -15.74 -15.78
CA SER A 107 -2.13 -15.69 -16.37
C SER A 107 -2.04 -14.94 -17.70
N SER A 108 -3.17 -14.60 -18.31
CA SER A 108 -3.21 -13.75 -19.50
C SER A 108 -2.93 -12.28 -19.21
N ILE A 109 -3.04 -11.86 -17.92
CA ILE A 109 -2.75 -10.50 -17.49
C ILE A 109 -1.22 -10.32 -17.39
N PRO A 110 -0.62 -9.42 -18.18
CA PRO A 110 0.81 -9.16 -18.10
C PRO A 110 1.18 -8.48 -16.78
N THR A 111 2.35 -8.84 -16.23
CA THR A 111 2.87 -8.24 -15.00
C THR A 111 4.29 -7.76 -15.19
N TYR A 112 4.62 -6.64 -14.54
CA TYR A 112 5.93 -6.02 -14.73
C TYR A 112 7.11 -6.95 -14.34
N PRO A 113 7.07 -7.76 -13.25
CA PRO A 113 8.22 -8.59 -12.90
C PRO A 113 8.54 -9.63 -13.95
N LEU A 114 7.51 -10.27 -14.52
CA LEU A 114 7.69 -11.28 -15.57
C LEU A 114 8.18 -10.67 -16.87
N MET A 115 7.71 -9.48 -17.23
CA MET A 115 8.20 -8.75 -18.41
C MET A 115 9.66 -8.30 -18.23
N LEU A 116 10.06 -7.84 -17.04
CA LEU A 116 11.46 -7.53 -16.73
C LEU A 116 12.34 -8.78 -16.79
N ARG A 117 11.87 -9.93 -16.27
CA ARG A 117 12.57 -11.21 -16.41
C ARG A 117 12.83 -11.55 -17.87
N ASP A 118 11.81 -11.43 -18.71
CA ASP A 118 11.90 -11.77 -20.14
C ASP A 118 12.82 -10.79 -20.88
N ALA A 119 12.99 -9.57 -20.36
CA ALA A 119 13.97 -8.57 -20.81
C ALA A 119 15.38 -8.77 -20.20
N GLY A 120 15.63 -9.86 -19.48
CA GLY A 120 16.94 -10.23 -18.97
C GLY A 120 17.26 -9.80 -17.54
N TYR A 121 16.31 -9.25 -16.78
CA TYR A 121 16.50 -8.99 -15.37
C TYR A 121 16.55 -10.30 -14.56
N HIS A 122 17.42 -10.35 -13.55
CA HIS A 122 17.32 -11.34 -12.48
C HIS A 122 16.21 -10.92 -11.53
N ILE A 123 15.12 -11.69 -11.43
CA ILE A 123 14.01 -11.36 -10.54
C ILE A 123 13.99 -12.24 -9.31
N GLY A 124 13.58 -11.68 -8.17
CA GLY A 124 13.42 -12.42 -6.91
C GLY A 124 12.55 -11.70 -5.93
N LYS A 125 12.04 -12.45 -4.95
CA LYS A 125 11.17 -11.92 -3.90
C LYS A 125 11.47 -12.58 -2.57
N SER A 126 11.15 -11.89 -1.47
CA SER A 126 10.94 -12.53 -0.17
C SER A 126 9.58 -12.13 0.40
N HIS A 127 8.98 -13.10 1.05
CA HIS A 127 7.70 -13.01 1.74
C HIS A 127 6.51 -12.75 0.80
N LYS A 128 5.58 -11.84 1.18
CA LYS A 128 4.30 -11.63 0.51
C LYS A 128 4.44 -10.74 -0.72
N VAL A 129 4.06 -11.26 -1.88
CA VAL A 129 3.86 -10.45 -3.10
C VAL A 129 2.38 -10.31 -3.40
N TRP A 130 1.65 -11.44 -3.47
CA TRP A 130 0.24 -11.46 -3.83
C TRP A 130 -0.48 -12.58 -3.06
N SER A 131 -1.19 -12.19 -2.01
CA SER A 131 -1.98 -13.10 -1.18
C SER A 131 -3.05 -12.35 -0.35
N PRO A 132 -4.11 -13.05 0.09
CA PRO A 132 -4.44 -14.43 -0.27
C PRO A 132 -4.82 -14.55 -1.76
N GLY A 133 -4.43 -15.66 -2.40
CA GLY A 133 -4.73 -15.90 -3.81
C GLY A 133 -4.12 -17.20 -4.34
N THR A 134 -4.62 -17.66 -5.47
CA THR A 134 -4.24 -18.94 -6.07
C THR A 134 -3.92 -18.75 -7.56
N PRO A 135 -2.81 -19.36 -8.09
CA PRO A 135 -1.68 -19.91 -7.33
C PRO A 135 -0.92 -18.84 -6.52
N ALA A 136 -0.27 -19.25 -5.43
CA ALA A 136 0.46 -18.32 -4.57
C ALA A 136 1.52 -17.55 -5.36
N ASP A 137 1.51 -16.21 -5.20
CA ASP A 137 2.40 -15.25 -5.85
C ASP A 137 2.50 -15.39 -7.39
N ALA A 138 1.45 -15.92 -8.03
CA ALA A 138 1.42 -16.17 -9.48
C ALA A 138 1.76 -14.93 -10.33
N PRO A 139 1.33 -13.69 -9.99
CA PRO A 139 1.71 -12.49 -10.73
C PRO A 139 3.22 -12.21 -10.76
N TYR A 140 3.97 -12.80 -9.83
CA TYR A 140 5.45 -12.73 -9.78
C TYR A 140 6.12 -13.98 -10.36
N GLY A 141 5.34 -14.94 -10.83
CA GLY A 141 5.82 -16.22 -11.35
C GLY A 141 5.89 -17.34 -10.30
N GLY A 142 5.33 -17.12 -9.10
CA GLY A 142 5.19 -18.13 -8.06
C GLY A 142 6.41 -18.29 -7.14
N GLN A 143 6.37 -19.33 -6.34
CA GLN A 143 7.35 -19.58 -5.26
C GLN A 143 8.78 -19.88 -5.75
N LYS A 144 8.97 -20.27 -7.02
CA LYS A 144 10.31 -20.51 -7.58
C LYS A 144 11.23 -19.28 -7.58
N TYR A 145 10.66 -18.10 -7.45
CA TYR A 145 11.42 -16.83 -7.31
C TYR A 145 11.54 -16.37 -5.86
N GLY A 146 11.11 -17.20 -4.90
CA GLY A 146 11.16 -16.92 -3.47
C GLY A 146 12.52 -17.24 -2.85
N TYR A 147 13.08 -16.30 -2.10
CA TYR A 147 14.32 -16.42 -1.33
C TYR A 147 13.98 -16.27 0.15
N GLU A 148 13.68 -17.38 0.82
CA GLU A 148 13.19 -17.41 2.21
C GLU A 148 13.85 -18.49 3.07
N LYS A 149 14.96 -19.09 2.60
CA LYS A 149 15.62 -20.20 3.29
C LYS A 149 16.32 -19.80 4.58
N ALA A 150 16.71 -18.52 4.73
CA ALA A 150 17.32 -18.03 5.95
C ALA A 150 16.30 -17.88 7.10
N GLY A 151 15.02 -17.73 6.77
CA GLY A 151 13.92 -17.69 7.74
C GLY A 151 12.76 -16.82 7.30
N ARG A 152 11.65 -16.91 8.09
CA ARG A 152 10.40 -16.16 7.89
C ARG A 152 9.84 -15.59 9.19
N LYS A 153 10.51 -15.78 10.33
CA LYS A 153 10.05 -15.31 11.64
C LYS A 153 9.99 -13.79 11.74
N TYR A 154 10.77 -13.10 10.90
CA TYR A 154 10.70 -11.65 10.79
C TYR A 154 9.29 -11.14 10.45
N ASN A 155 8.45 -11.93 9.76
CA ASN A 155 7.05 -11.58 9.44
C ASN A 155 6.12 -11.43 10.65
N ASN A 156 6.46 -12.04 11.78
CA ASN A 156 5.74 -11.94 13.05
C ASN A 156 6.72 -11.37 14.08
N PHE A 157 7.18 -10.13 13.82
CA PHE A 157 8.30 -9.56 14.55
C PHE A 157 8.03 -9.42 16.04
N SER A 158 6.93 -8.77 16.43
CA SER A 158 6.65 -8.50 17.84
C SER A 158 6.46 -9.78 18.65
N GLU A 159 5.74 -10.78 18.12
CA GLU A 159 5.52 -12.06 18.79
C GLU A 159 6.83 -12.82 18.96
N ASN A 160 7.63 -12.97 17.88
CA ASN A 160 8.90 -13.69 17.94
C ASN A 160 9.94 -12.96 18.82
N ALA A 161 10.02 -11.63 18.77
CA ALA A 161 10.92 -10.86 19.62
C ALA A 161 10.52 -10.97 21.08
N THR A 162 9.22 -10.87 21.39
CA THR A 162 8.71 -11.02 22.76
C THR A 162 8.98 -12.43 23.33
N GLU A 163 8.78 -13.48 22.53
CA GLU A 163 9.13 -14.86 22.93
C GLU A 163 10.61 -14.99 23.29
N MET A 164 11.51 -14.43 22.48
CA MET A 164 12.95 -14.48 22.74
C MET A 164 13.31 -13.68 24.00
N VAL A 165 12.70 -12.52 24.21
CA VAL A 165 12.92 -11.70 25.42
C VAL A 165 12.41 -12.43 26.68
N LYS A 166 11.21 -13.03 26.64
CA LYS A 166 10.68 -13.88 27.72
C LYS A 166 11.59 -15.08 28.01
N ALA A 167 12.32 -15.58 27.00
CA ALA A 167 13.31 -16.64 27.14
C ALA A 167 14.70 -16.16 27.60
N GLY A 168 14.86 -14.87 27.93
CA GLY A 168 16.07 -14.29 28.53
C GLY A 168 17.02 -13.59 27.54
N ALA A 169 16.65 -13.45 26.26
CA ALA A 169 17.42 -12.63 25.33
C ALA A 169 17.21 -11.13 25.58
N THR A 170 18.17 -10.31 25.22
CA THR A 170 17.92 -8.86 25.11
C THR A 170 17.08 -8.56 23.87
N PHE A 171 16.34 -7.46 23.85
CA PHE A 171 15.63 -7.04 22.64
C PHE A 171 16.58 -6.79 21.47
N ALA A 172 17.79 -6.27 21.75
CA ALA A 172 18.80 -6.07 20.71
C ALA A 172 19.22 -7.38 20.04
N ASP A 173 19.44 -8.46 20.82
CA ASP A 173 19.78 -9.78 20.30
C ASP A 173 18.61 -10.41 19.52
N ALA A 174 17.38 -10.32 20.05
CA ALA A 174 16.18 -10.79 19.37
C ALA A 174 15.99 -10.09 18.02
N LYS A 175 16.10 -8.76 18.01
CA LYS A 175 16.03 -7.94 16.79
C LYS A 175 17.12 -8.32 15.79
N ALA A 176 18.37 -8.44 16.23
CA ALA A 176 19.49 -8.82 15.36
C ALA A 176 19.28 -10.20 14.72
N LYS A 177 18.76 -11.17 15.49
CA LYS A 177 18.44 -12.52 14.99
C LYS A 177 17.35 -12.51 13.92
N LEU A 178 16.28 -11.73 14.11
CA LEU A 178 15.20 -11.60 13.11
C LEU A 178 15.68 -10.87 11.85
N LEU A 179 16.48 -9.83 12.00
CA LEU A 179 17.08 -9.10 10.88
C LEU A 179 18.10 -9.93 10.09
N ALA A 180 18.76 -10.90 10.73
CA ALA A 180 19.65 -11.83 10.04
C ALA A 180 18.91 -12.70 9.01
N GLU A 181 17.63 -13.00 9.23
CA GLU A 181 16.80 -13.70 8.23
C GLU A 181 16.60 -12.84 6.97
N VAL A 182 16.34 -11.52 7.14
CA VAL A 182 16.21 -10.57 6.03
C VAL A 182 17.51 -10.48 5.23
N SER A 183 18.64 -10.31 5.94
CA SER A 183 19.98 -10.28 5.32
C SER A 183 20.27 -11.57 4.55
N GLY A 184 20.10 -12.72 5.18
CA GLY A 184 20.38 -14.02 4.55
C GLY A 184 19.53 -14.31 3.32
N ASN A 185 18.25 -13.94 3.35
CA ASN A 185 17.35 -14.09 2.21
C ASN A 185 17.77 -13.20 1.03
N PHE A 186 18.11 -11.94 1.28
CA PHE A 186 18.56 -11.02 0.23
C PHE A 186 19.94 -11.38 -0.31
N GLN A 187 20.87 -11.80 0.56
CA GLN A 187 22.20 -12.29 0.16
C GLN A 187 22.10 -13.51 -0.76
N ALA A 188 21.20 -14.47 -0.44
CA ALA A 188 20.94 -15.64 -1.28
C ALA A 188 20.46 -15.24 -2.68
N PHE A 189 19.55 -14.26 -2.76
CA PHE A 189 19.10 -13.70 -4.03
C PHE A 189 20.25 -13.08 -4.84
N LEU A 190 21.07 -12.25 -4.20
CA LEU A 190 22.20 -11.59 -4.87
C LEU A 190 23.30 -12.60 -5.30
N ALA A 191 23.48 -13.69 -4.54
CA ALA A 191 24.46 -14.72 -4.88
C ALA A 191 24.01 -15.59 -6.08
N ASP A 192 22.69 -15.74 -6.28
CA ASP A 192 22.15 -16.51 -7.42
C ASP A 192 22.14 -15.72 -8.75
N ARG A 193 22.40 -14.40 -8.67
CA ARG A 193 22.52 -13.51 -9.84
C ARG A 193 23.76 -13.85 -10.65
N LYS A 194 23.57 -14.12 -11.94
CA LYS A 194 24.66 -14.43 -12.89
C LYS A 194 25.00 -13.23 -13.77
N ASP A 195 26.25 -13.19 -14.23
CA ASP A 195 26.74 -12.31 -15.30
C ASP A 195 26.51 -10.79 -15.04
N GLY A 196 26.44 -10.36 -13.79
CA GLY A 196 26.22 -8.96 -13.44
C GLY A 196 24.91 -8.35 -13.97
N LYS A 197 23.92 -9.19 -14.33
CA LYS A 197 22.61 -8.74 -14.84
C LYS A 197 21.96 -7.73 -13.91
N PRO A 198 21.21 -6.74 -14.43
CA PRO A 198 20.36 -5.93 -13.58
C PRO A 198 19.33 -6.83 -12.88
N PHE A 199 18.90 -6.45 -11.69
CA PHE A 199 17.93 -7.23 -10.93
C PHE A 199 16.70 -6.43 -10.53
N CYS A 200 15.59 -7.13 -10.31
CA CYS A 200 14.38 -6.61 -9.71
C CYS A 200 14.01 -7.48 -8.51
N TYR A 201 14.09 -6.91 -7.31
CA TYR A 201 13.82 -7.60 -6.05
C TYR A 201 12.64 -7.00 -5.31
N TRP A 202 11.73 -7.85 -4.87
CA TRP A 202 10.58 -7.50 -4.04
C TRP A 202 10.84 -7.92 -2.59
N PHE A 203 11.01 -6.96 -1.69
CA PHE A 203 11.02 -7.18 -0.25
C PHE A 203 9.64 -6.88 0.32
N GLY A 204 8.86 -7.92 0.61
CA GLY A 204 7.46 -7.81 1.02
C GLY A 204 7.13 -8.52 2.33
N PRO A 205 7.70 -8.12 3.48
CA PRO A 205 7.30 -8.71 4.75
C PRO A 205 5.83 -8.40 5.05
N THR A 206 5.23 -9.22 5.93
CA THR A 206 3.84 -9.00 6.36
C THR A 206 3.72 -7.96 7.48
N LEU A 207 4.79 -7.27 7.83
CA LEU A 207 4.74 -6.07 8.66
C LEU A 207 4.09 -4.94 7.85
N THR A 208 3.13 -4.24 8.34
CA THR A 208 2.55 -4.10 9.67
C THR A 208 1.17 -4.79 9.82
N HIS A 209 0.93 -5.91 9.13
CA HIS A 209 -0.32 -6.67 9.24
C HIS A 209 -0.50 -7.25 10.64
N ARG A 210 -1.74 -7.26 11.16
CA ARG A 210 -2.04 -7.91 12.45
C ARG A 210 -1.89 -9.45 12.32
N THR A 211 -1.55 -10.19 13.42
CA THR A 211 -1.62 -9.77 14.82
C THR A 211 -0.34 -9.07 15.29
N TYR A 212 -0.44 -8.36 16.43
CA TYR A 212 0.71 -7.83 17.18
C TYR A 212 0.71 -8.43 18.57
N GLU A 213 1.90 -8.60 19.17
CA GLU A 213 1.99 -8.85 20.61
C GLU A 213 1.55 -7.58 21.37
N LYS A 214 0.57 -7.70 22.24
CA LYS A 214 0.00 -6.56 22.98
C LYS A 214 1.07 -5.89 23.85
N HIS A 215 1.09 -4.56 23.83
CA HIS A 215 2.08 -3.70 24.48
C HIS A 215 3.51 -3.84 23.91
N SER A 216 3.69 -4.43 22.73
CA SER A 216 5.01 -4.59 22.11
C SER A 216 5.65 -3.25 21.76
N GLY A 217 4.87 -2.25 21.38
CA GLY A 217 5.35 -0.90 21.13
C GLY A 217 6.04 -0.30 22.34
N VAL A 218 5.47 -0.47 23.52
CA VAL A 218 6.05 -0.04 24.80
C VAL A 218 7.23 -0.94 25.20
N ASN A 219 6.99 -2.25 25.26
CA ASN A 219 7.92 -3.20 25.88
C ASN A 219 9.18 -3.44 25.05
N LEU A 220 9.08 -3.43 23.73
CA LEU A 220 10.22 -3.65 22.83
C LEU A 220 10.86 -2.35 22.36
N TRP A 221 10.04 -1.35 22.04
CA TRP A 221 10.51 -0.13 21.38
C TRP A 221 10.57 1.10 22.29
N GLY A 222 10.03 1.01 23.52
CA GLY A 222 9.96 2.12 24.45
C GLY A 222 9.09 3.29 23.98
N ILE A 223 8.10 3.00 23.13
CA ILE A 223 7.14 4.03 22.68
C ILE A 223 6.23 4.36 23.85
N ASN A 224 6.16 5.64 24.20
CA ASN A 224 5.23 6.10 25.24
C ASN A 224 3.88 6.45 24.60
N PRO A 225 2.77 5.70 24.87
CA PRO A 225 1.46 5.98 24.30
C PRO A 225 0.93 7.38 24.63
N ASP A 226 1.37 7.98 25.74
CA ASP A 226 0.96 9.34 26.11
C ASP A 226 1.55 10.43 25.19
N GLU A 227 2.63 10.13 24.47
CA GLU A 227 3.14 11.04 23.43
C GLU A 227 2.22 11.14 22.20
N LEU A 228 1.26 10.21 22.07
CA LEU A 228 0.26 10.20 20.98
C LEU A 228 -0.93 11.11 21.27
N LYS A 229 -1.10 11.61 22.50
CA LYS A 229 -2.17 12.54 22.85
C LYS A 229 -2.19 13.76 21.91
N GLY A 230 -3.36 14.02 21.33
CA GLY A 230 -3.56 15.13 20.39
C GLY A 230 -2.87 14.94 19.02
N LYS A 231 -2.34 13.74 18.70
CA LYS A 231 -1.71 13.41 17.41
C LYS A 231 -2.44 12.33 16.63
N LEU A 232 -3.44 11.69 17.25
CA LEU A 232 -4.33 10.76 16.57
C LEU A 232 -5.23 11.51 15.59
N PRO A 233 -5.59 10.89 14.44
CA PRO A 233 -6.70 11.38 13.61
C PRO A 233 -7.98 11.50 14.45
N ALA A 234 -8.83 12.49 14.16
CA ALA A 234 -9.99 12.79 15.00
C ALA A 234 -11.05 11.66 15.06
N PHE A 235 -11.06 10.75 14.09
CA PHE A 235 -11.93 9.56 14.10
C PHE A 235 -11.39 8.42 15.00
N LEU A 236 -10.19 8.53 15.55
CA LEU A 236 -9.67 7.61 16.56
C LEU A 236 -9.91 8.21 17.95
N PRO A 237 -10.63 7.52 18.85
CA PRO A 237 -10.79 7.97 20.21
C PRO A 237 -9.42 8.15 20.91
N ASP A 238 -9.19 9.32 21.49
CA ASP A 238 -7.93 9.59 22.20
C ASP A 238 -7.98 9.05 23.64
N VAL A 239 -8.04 7.71 23.74
CA VAL A 239 -8.12 6.95 25.00
C VAL A 239 -6.92 6.02 25.14
N PRO A 240 -6.57 5.56 26.38
CA PRO A 240 -5.39 4.73 26.59
C PRO A 240 -5.34 3.48 25.71
N GLU A 241 -6.46 2.76 25.58
CA GLU A 241 -6.54 1.51 24.83
C GLU A 241 -6.22 1.70 23.34
N VAL A 242 -6.69 2.80 22.75
CA VAL A 242 -6.45 3.13 21.34
C VAL A 242 -5.02 3.61 21.14
N ARG A 243 -4.49 4.45 22.05
CA ARG A 243 -3.09 4.89 21.97
C ARG A 243 -2.11 3.72 22.09
N ASP A 244 -2.42 2.74 22.95
CA ASP A 244 -1.61 1.55 23.15
C ASP A 244 -1.60 0.66 21.89
N ASP A 245 -2.75 0.41 21.29
CA ASP A 245 -2.89 -0.31 20.02
C ASP A 245 -2.14 0.40 18.85
N VAL A 246 -2.20 1.72 18.80
CA VAL A 246 -1.44 2.52 17.82
C VAL A 246 0.07 2.48 18.11
N ALA A 247 0.48 2.45 19.39
CA ALA A 247 1.90 2.30 19.76
C ALA A 247 2.44 0.92 19.29
N ASP A 248 1.65 -0.15 19.40
CA ASP A 248 2.03 -1.47 18.89
C ASP A 248 2.21 -1.45 17.34
N TYR A 249 1.28 -0.82 16.62
CA TYR A 249 1.43 -0.61 15.18
C TYR A 249 2.69 0.19 14.82
N MET A 250 3.02 1.22 15.60
CA MET A 250 4.24 2.00 15.39
C MET A 250 5.50 1.14 15.65
N GLY A 251 5.44 0.22 16.63
CA GLY A 251 6.49 -0.76 16.88
C GLY A 251 6.76 -1.65 15.67
N GLU A 252 5.69 -2.17 15.04
CA GLU A 252 5.79 -2.94 13.80
C GLU A 252 6.34 -2.09 12.64
N SER A 253 5.95 -0.82 12.56
CA SER A 253 6.48 0.11 11.54
C SER A 253 7.98 0.39 11.76
N GLN A 254 8.47 0.43 13.00
CA GLN A 254 9.89 0.55 13.32
C GLN A 254 10.66 -0.75 13.03
N ALA A 255 10.03 -1.92 13.18
CA ALA A 255 10.58 -3.19 12.73
C ALA A 255 10.71 -3.24 11.20
N TRP A 256 9.68 -2.75 10.48
CA TRP A 256 9.72 -2.58 9.03
C TRP A 256 10.88 -1.69 8.59
N ASP A 257 11.06 -0.52 9.20
CA ASP A 257 12.19 0.37 8.94
C ASP A 257 13.55 -0.32 9.13
N ALA A 258 13.67 -1.13 10.18
CA ALA A 258 14.91 -1.86 10.45
C ALA A 258 15.21 -2.90 9.35
N GLY A 259 14.18 -3.59 8.82
CA GLY A 259 14.33 -4.49 7.68
C GLY A 259 14.72 -3.79 6.39
N VAL A 260 14.15 -2.62 6.12
CA VAL A 260 14.56 -1.75 5.00
C VAL A 260 16.05 -1.37 5.15
N GLY A 261 16.48 -1.03 6.38
CA GLY A 261 17.88 -0.73 6.69
C GLY A 261 18.84 -1.88 6.36
N VAL A 262 18.43 -3.14 6.58
CA VAL A 262 19.23 -4.31 6.20
C VAL A 262 19.42 -4.39 4.69
N ILE A 263 18.37 -4.18 3.90
CA ILE A 263 18.45 -4.21 2.43
C ILE A 263 19.39 -3.09 1.93
N ILE A 264 19.29 -1.89 2.50
CA ILE A 264 20.18 -0.76 2.18
C ILE A 264 21.63 -1.13 2.48
N ALA A 265 21.93 -1.64 3.67
CA ALA A 265 23.28 -2.00 4.07
C ALA A 265 23.92 -3.08 3.19
N GLU A 266 23.14 -4.09 2.75
CA GLU A 266 23.63 -5.11 1.82
C GLU A 266 23.96 -4.54 0.43
N LEU A 267 23.21 -3.57 -0.06
CA LEU A 267 23.48 -2.87 -1.31
C LEU A 267 24.74 -1.98 -1.19
N GLU A 268 24.90 -1.25 -0.09
CA GLU A 268 26.08 -0.42 0.18
C GLU A 268 27.36 -1.26 0.25
N LYS A 269 27.32 -2.36 1.00
CA LYS A 269 28.44 -3.29 1.13
C LYS A 269 28.95 -3.79 -0.23
N ARG A 270 28.07 -3.85 -1.23
CA ARG A 270 28.39 -4.30 -2.60
C ARG A 270 28.66 -3.16 -3.57
N GLY A 271 28.53 -1.90 -3.16
CA GLY A 271 28.64 -0.73 -4.03
C GLY A 271 27.55 -0.65 -5.08
N GLU A 272 26.36 -1.20 -4.78
CA GLU A 272 25.23 -1.28 -5.73
C GLU A 272 24.08 -0.31 -5.39
N LEU A 273 24.10 0.34 -4.22
CA LEU A 273 23.01 1.24 -3.83
C LEU A 273 22.83 2.39 -4.84
N ASP A 274 23.91 2.99 -5.33
CA ASP A 274 23.88 4.09 -6.30
C ASP A 274 23.46 3.67 -7.73
N LYS A 275 23.48 2.37 -8.01
CA LYS A 275 22.98 1.77 -9.26
C LYS A 275 21.55 1.25 -9.15
N THR A 276 20.91 1.45 -8.00
CA THR A 276 19.61 0.88 -7.68
C THR A 276 18.54 1.97 -7.56
N VAL A 277 17.44 1.80 -8.29
CA VAL A 277 16.18 2.50 -8.00
C VAL A 277 15.53 1.79 -6.80
N PHE A 278 15.54 2.46 -5.67
CA PHE A 278 15.04 1.98 -4.39
C PHE A 278 13.67 2.62 -4.11
N VAL A 279 12.63 1.82 -4.01
CA VAL A 279 11.24 2.27 -3.82
C VAL A 279 10.68 1.70 -2.52
N ILE A 280 10.06 2.54 -1.71
CA ILE A 280 9.42 2.16 -0.44
C ILE A 280 7.95 2.57 -0.49
N SER A 281 7.04 1.62 -0.21
CA SER A 281 5.61 1.88 -0.10
C SER A 281 4.92 0.80 0.74
N GLY A 282 3.59 0.94 0.92
CA GLY A 282 2.71 -0.07 1.52
C GLY A 282 1.44 -0.24 0.71
N ASP A 283 0.69 -1.32 0.95
CA ASP A 283 -0.45 -1.70 0.10
C ASP A 283 -1.78 -1.03 0.49
N HIS A 284 -1.92 -0.49 1.70
CA HIS A 284 -3.01 0.35 2.17
C HIS A 284 -2.80 0.79 3.63
N GLY A 285 -3.75 1.52 4.19
CA GLY A 285 -3.63 2.07 5.55
C GLY A 285 -3.83 1.05 6.67
N MET A 286 -3.74 1.57 7.90
CA MET A 286 -3.73 0.83 9.16
C MET A 286 -4.91 -0.15 9.29
N PRO A 287 -4.67 -1.41 9.70
CA PRO A 287 -5.71 -2.41 9.90
C PRO A 287 -6.38 -2.30 11.28
N GLY A 288 -7.65 -2.72 11.38
CA GLY A 288 -8.35 -2.82 12.66
C GLY A 288 -8.78 -1.49 13.28
N VAL A 289 -8.79 -0.40 12.52
CA VAL A 289 -9.18 0.94 12.99
C VAL A 289 -10.22 1.59 12.08
N PRO A 290 -11.04 2.52 12.60
CA PRO A 290 -11.93 3.34 11.78
C PRO A 290 -11.22 4.01 10.61
N ALA A 291 -11.90 4.19 9.48
CA ALA A 291 -11.40 4.84 8.27
C ALA A 291 -10.13 4.23 7.65
N GLY A 292 -9.52 3.20 8.24
CA GLY A 292 -8.32 2.53 7.78
C GLY A 292 -8.56 1.54 6.63
N LYS A 293 -7.86 0.40 6.66
CA LYS A 293 -8.01 -0.71 5.70
C LYS A 293 -9.47 -0.95 5.32
N CYS A 294 -9.74 -1.21 4.04
CA CYS A 294 -11.07 -1.41 3.47
C CYS A 294 -11.94 -0.15 3.33
N ASN A 295 -11.48 1.04 3.72
CA ASN A 295 -12.19 2.30 3.53
C ASN A 295 -11.52 3.17 2.44
N LEU A 296 -12.32 4.04 1.78
CA LEU A 296 -11.81 4.92 0.72
C LEU A 296 -11.38 6.31 1.22
N TYR A 297 -11.32 6.49 2.53
CA TYR A 297 -10.73 7.70 3.14
C TYR A 297 -9.21 7.70 2.99
N ASP A 298 -8.58 8.85 3.12
CA ASP A 298 -7.12 8.99 3.01
C ASP A 298 -6.38 8.05 3.96
N HIS A 299 -6.92 7.84 5.17
CA HIS A 299 -6.32 6.92 6.14
C HIS A 299 -6.24 5.45 5.65
N GLY A 300 -7.14 5.06 4.76
CA GLY A 300 -7.16 3.74 4.12
C GLY A 300 -6.40 3.67 2.79
N THR A 301 -6.37 4.78 2.03
CA THR A 301 -5.93 4.76 0.63
C THR A 301 -4.65 5.55 0.34
N ASN A 302 -4.31 6.57 1.16
CA ASN A 302 -3.07 7.34 1.00
C ASN A 302 -1.92 6.61 1.69
N VAL A 303 -0.90 6.24 0.93
CA VAL A 303 0.24 5.46 1.40
C VAL A 303 1.55 6.21 1.21
N ALA A 304 2.60 5.79 1.91
CA ALA A 304 3.93 6.29 1.65
C ALA A 304 4.37 5.89 0.24
N LEU A 305 5.03 6.81 -0.46
CA LEU A 305 5.80 6.50 -1.66
C LEU A 305 7.08 7.34 -1.66
N ILE A 306 8.19 6.65 -1.54
CA ILE A 306 9.52 7.24 -1.46
C ILE A 306 10.39 6.56 -2.52
N VAL A 307 11.07 7.34 -3.35
CA VAL A 307 11.88 6.81 -4.45
C VAL A 307 13.25 7.47 -4.45
N ARG A 308 14.31 6.65 -4.43
CA ARG A 308 15.70 7.08 -4.56
C ARG A 308 16.36 6.29 -5.70
N GLY A 309 17.28 6.87 -6.42
CA GLY A 309 18.03 6.12 -7.44
C GLY A 309 18.87 7.00 -8.37
N PRO A 310 19.55 6.38 -9.34
CA PRO A 310 20.37 7.11 -10.28
C PRO A 310 19.57 8.13 -11.08
N GLY A 311 20.08 9.36 -11.14
CA GLY A 311 19.43 10.47 -11.84
C GLY A 311 18.20 11.06 -11.13
N ILE A 312 17.85 10.61 -9.93
CA ILE A 312 16.78 11.18 -9.11
C ILE A 312 17.37 12.23 -8.16
N LYS A 313 16.93 13.48 -8.30
CA LYS A 313 17.37 14.56 -7.42
C LYS A 313 16.86 14.38 -6.00
N SER A 314 17.73 14.51 -5.01
CA SER A 314 17.44 14.35 -3.59
C SER A 314 16.60 15.50 -3.01
N GLY A 315 15.94 15.23 -1.86
CA GLY A 315 15.28 16.22 -1.01
C GLY A 315 14.02 16.84 -1.61
N ARG A 316 13.36 16.17 -2.58
CA ARG A 316 12.17 16.70 -3.24
C ARG A 316 10.89 16.15 -2.62
N ILE A 317 9.89 17.04 -2.47
CA ILE A 317 8.50 16.68 -2.23
C ILE A 317 7.76 16.89 -3.54
N ILE A 318 7.07 15.84 -4.02
CA ILE A 318 6.30 15.81 -5.26
C ILE A 318 4.81 15.83 -4.88
N ASP A 319 4.07 16.79 -5.43
CA ASP A 319 2.65 17.01 -5.14
C ASP A 319 1.72 16.43 -6.21
N ASP A 320 2.28 15.81 -7.26
CA ASP A 320 1.53 15.11 -8.29
C ASP A 320 0.78 13.91 -7.69
N PHE A 321 -0.47 13.71 -8.11
CA PHE A 321 -1.25 12.56 -7.72
C PHE A 321 -0.77 11.31 -8.45
N VAL A 322 -0.44 10.29 -7.69
CA VAL A 322 0.07 9.01 -8.19
C VAL A 322 -0.79 7.88 -7.62
N ASN A 323 -1.18 6.96 -8.48
CA ASN A 323 -1.74 5.69 -8.04
C ASN A 323 -0.66 4.61 -8.09
N LEU A 324 -0.61 3.67 -7.13
CA LEU A 324 0.44 2.64 -7.11
C LEU A 324 0.48 1.74 -8.36
N MET A 325 -0.61 1.66 -9.13
CA MET A 325 -0.58 0.99 -10.45
C MET A 325 0.40 1.65 -11.44
N ASP A 326 0.75 2.93 -11.22
CA ASP A 326 1.70 3.68 -12.03
C ASP A 326 3.14 3.12 -11.90
N LEU A 327 3.42 2.36 -10.83
CA LEU A 327 4.73 1.75 -10.62
C LEU A 327 5.05 0.64 -11.64
N ALA A 328 4.07 -0.12 -12.12
CA ALA A 328 4.33 -1.16 -13.13
C ALA A 328 4.89 -0.58 -14.43
N PRO A 329 4.24 0.38 -15.11
CA PRO A 329 4.82 1.01 -16.29
C PRO A 329 6.12 1.78 -15.97
N THR A 330 6.27 2.30 -14.74
CA THR A 330 7.52 2.95 -14.30
C THR A 330 8.69 1.98 -14.26
N PHE A 331 8.52 0.82 -13.63
CA PHE A 331 9.57 -0.19 -13.56
C PHE A 331 9.92 -0.76 -14.94
N LEU A 332 8.93 -0.93 -15.81
CA LEU A 332 9.16 -1.34 -17.19
C LEU A 332 9.97 -0.30 -17.97
N GLU A 333 9.60 0.99 -17.89
CA GLU A 333 10.32 2.07 -18.57
C GLU A 333 11.77 2.18 -18.07
N LEU A 334 11.98 2.10 -16.73
CA LEU A 334 13.33 2.07 -16.15
C LEU A 334 14.15 0.87 -16.63
N GLY A 335 13.50 -0.25 -16.87
CA GLY A 335 14.10 -1.49 -17.40
C GLY A 335 14.28 -1.50 -18.90
N GLY A 336 13.92 -0.42 -19.61
CA GLY A 336 13.97 -0.35 -21.09
C GLY A 336 12.92 -1.22 -21.78
N VAL A 337 11.81 -1.53 -21.08
CA VAL A 337 10.71 -2.35 -21.59
C VAL A 337 9.49 -1.47 -21.86
N GLN A 338 8.93 -1.57 -23.05
CA GLN A 338 7.71 -0.85 -23.39
C GLN A 338 6.51 -1.40 -22.62
N PRO A 339 5.80 -0.58 -21.81
CA PRO A 339 4.56 -1.01 -21.14
C PRO A 339 3.49 -1.39 -22.16
N PRO A 340 2.77 -2.51 -21.96
CA PRO A 340 1.69 -2.91 -22.87
C PRO A 340 0.49 -1.97 -22.74
N ALA A 341 -0.24 -1.76 -23.86
CA ALA A 341 -1.37 -0.83 -23.94
C ALA A 341 -2.53 -1.15 -22.98
N VAL A 342 -2.60 -2.38 -22.45
CA VAL A 342 -3.61 -2.78 -21.46
C VAL A 342 -3.37 -2.14 -20.09
N MET A 343 -2.16 -1.67 -19.78
CA MET A 343 -1.85 -0.96 -18.56
C MET A 343 -2.51 0.42 -18.57
N THR A 344 -3.28 0.71 -17.53
CA THR A 344 -3.96 2.00 -17.34
C THR A 344 -3.15 2.97 -16.47
N GLY A 345 -2.13 2.45 -15.78
CA GLY A 345 -1.15 3.25 -15.04
C GLY A 345 -0.30 4.12 -15.96
N ARG A 346 0.15 5.25 -15.43
CA ARG A 346 1.03 6.20 -16.14
C ARG A 346 2.40 6.23 -15.47
N SER A 347 3.47 5.97 -16.22
CA SER A 347 4.83 6.03 -15.67
C SER A 347 5.10 7.35 -14.96
N ILE A 348 5.77 7.29 -13.82
CA ILE A 348 6.24 8.45 -13.05
C ILE A 348 7.71 8.78 -13.34
N VAL A 349 8.36 8.11 -14.29
CA VAL A 349 9.77 8.42 -14.69
C VAL A 349 9.96 9.90 -15.02
N PRO A 350 9.04 10.59 -15.74
CA PRO A 350 9.16 12.03 -15.97
C PRO A 350 9.20 12.86 -14.67
N LEU A 351 8.42 12.48 -13.66
CA LEU A 351 8.43 13.13 -12.34
C LEU A 351 9.76 12.87 -11.62
N LEU A 352 10.25 11.63 -11.67
CA LEU A 352 11.49 11.23 -11.01
C LEU A 352 12.72 11.93 -11.62
N LYS A 353 12.77 12.06 -12.95
CA LYS A 353 13.87 12.72 -13.69
C LYS A 353 13.80 14.25 -13.66
N SER A 354 12.67 14.86 -13.31
CA SER A 354 12.55 16.30 -13.15
C SER A 354 13.46 16.80 -12.01
N ALA A 355 13.97 18.01 -12.15
CA ALA A 355 14.65 18.70 -11.06
C ALA A 355 13.69 19.50 -10.14
N GLN A 356 12.42 19.61 -10.53
CA GLN A 356 11.40 20.40 -9.84
C GLN A 356 10.83 19.65 -8.63
N ALA A 357 10.27 20.41 -7.68
CA ALA A 357 9.45 19.95 -6.57
C ALA A 357 8.03 20.50 -6.72
N GLY A 358 7.10 20.03 -5.89
CA GLY A 358 5.69 20.41 -5.98
C GLY A 358 4.97 19.73 -7.13
N GLN A 359 4.00 20.41 -7.75
CA GLN A 359 3.25 19.91 -8.92
C GLN A 359 4.12 20.04 -10.18
N ILE A 360 4.42 18.91 -10.84
CA ILE A 360 5.28 18.81 -12.02
C ILE A 360 4.46 18.59 -13.29
N ASP A 361 3.56 17.59 -13.27
CA ASP A 361 2.63 17.30 -14.37
C ASP A 361 1.23 17.83 -14.03
N ALA A 362 0.82 18.92 -14.69
CA ALA A 362 -0.48 19.56 -14.45
C ALA A 362 -1.71 18.65 -14.67
N SER A 363 -1.54 17.50 -15.33
CA SER A 363 -2.60 16.52 -15.52
C SER A 363 -2.76 15.55 -14.35
N ARG A 364 -1.81 15.50 -13.41
CA ARG A 364 -1.82 14.59 -12.25
C ARG A 364 -2.41 15.26 -11.01
N THR A 365 -3.67 15.64 -11.08
CA THR A 365 -4.38 16.39 -10.03
C THR A 365 -5.41 15.57 -9.26
N TRP A 366 -5.57 14.31 -9.60
CA TRP A 366 -6.55 13.41 -8.98
C TRP A 366 -6.19 11.93 -9.17
N VAL A 367 -6.83 11.08 -8.36
CA VAL A 367 -6.81 9.62 -8.48
C VAL A 367 -8.19 9.04 -8.26
N VAL A 368 -8.41 7.82 -8.79
CA VAL A 368 -9.59 6.99 -8.51
C VAL A 368 -9.18 5.80 -7.65
N THR A 369 -9.97 5.53 -6.63
CA THR A 369 -9.84 4.39 -5.73
C THR A 369 -11.17 3.63 -5.64
N GLY A 370 -11.18 2.41 -5.14
CA GLY A 370 -12.42 1.66 -4.99
C GLY A 370 -12.23 0.33 -4.27
N ARG A 371 -13.33 -0.35 -4.00
CA ARG A 371 -13.33 -1.70 -3.43
C ARG A 371 -14.55 -2.47 -3.89
N GLU A 372 -14.41 -3.78 -3.95
CA GLU A 372 -15.49 -4.75 -4.05
C GLU A 372 -15.57 -5.59 -2.77
N ARG A 373 -15.31 -6.90 -2.85
CA ARG A 373 -15.34 -7.78 -1.70
C ARG A 373 -13.95 -7.93 -1.08
N HIS A 374 -13.89 -7.76 0.24
CA HIS A 374 -12.69 -8.09 1.01
C HIS A 374 -12.80 -9.52 1.53
N VAL A 375 -13.34 -9.78 2.73
CA VAL A 375 -13.51 -11.16 3.18
C VAL A 375 -14.84 -11.77 2.72
N GLY A 376 -14.86 -13.09 2.53
CA GLY A 376 -16.04 -13.80 2.02
C GLY A 376 -17.25 -13.70 2.94
N SER A 377 -17.09 -14.02 4.20
CA SER A 377 -18.19 -14.12 5.17
C SER A 377 -18.61 -12.79 5.83
N ALA A 378 -18.11 -11.66 5.34
CA ALA A 378 -18.47 -10.35 5.91
C ALA A 378 -19.96 -10.02 5.76
N ARG A 379 -20.60 -10.49 4.69
CA ARG A 379 -22.03 -10.31 4.38
C ARG A 379 -22.64 -11.62 3.90
N GLU A 380 -23.94 -11.78 4.10
CA GLU A 380 -24.67 -12.92 3.56
C GLU A 380 -24.44 -13.05 2.04
N GLY A 381 -24.37 -14.27 1.52
CA GLY A 381 -24.10 -14.54 0.10
C GLY A 381 -22.70 -14.16 -0.38
N ASN A 382 -21.78 -13.80 0.52
CA ASN A 382 -20.45 -13.25 0.17
C ASN A 382 -20.54 -11.98 -0.69
N LEU A 383 -21.58 -11.18 -0.49
CA LEU A 383 -21.82 -9.97 -1.27
C LEU A 383 -20.71 -8.92 -1.04
N PRO A 384 -20.31 -8.19 -2.11
CA PRO A 384 -19.35 -7.09 -1.98
C PRO A 384 -19.95 -5.88 -1.26
N TYR A 385 -19.09 -4.95 -0.85
CA TYR A 385 -19.47 -3.56 -0.60
C TYR A 385 -18.84 -2.70 -1.69
N PRO A 386 -19.56 -2.45 -2.78
CA PRO A 386 -19.02 -1.74 -3.93
C PRO A 386 -19.04 -0.24 -3.72
N HIS A 387 -17.86 0.37 -3.75
CA HIS A 387 -17.73 1.82 -3.74
C HIS A 387 -16.55 2.29 -4.60
N ARG A 388 -16.63 3.54 -5.09
CA ARG A 388 -15.58 4.21 -5.85
C ARG A 388 -15.40 5.62 -5.33
N ALA A 389 -14.18 6.11 -5.36
CA ALA A 389 -13.89 7.46 -4.95
C ALA A 389 -13.04 8.21 -5.99
N LEU A 390 -13.24 9.52 -6.06
CA LEU A 390 -12.39 10.48 -6.73
C LEU A 390 -11.76 11.36 -5.67
N ARG A 391 -10.43 11.38 -5.62
CA ARG A 391 -9.65 12.20 -4.68
C ARG A 391 -8.89 13.28 -5.44
N THR A 392 -9.20 14.54 -5.19
CA THR A 392 -8.48 15.72 -5.66
C THR A 392 -7.75 16.39 -4.50
N LYS A 393 -7.01 17.46 -4.75
CA LYS A 393 -6.32 18.19 -3.69
C LYS A 393 -7.29 18.75 -2.64
N GLU A 394 -8.45 19.23 -3.07
CA GLU A 394 -9.43 19.93 -2.25
C GLU A 394 -10.52 19.04 -1.69
N PHE A 395 -10.89 17.96 -2.41
CA PHE A 395 -12.07 17.16 -2.09
C PHE A 395 -11.82 15.66 -2.20
N LEU A 396 -12.53 14.92 -1.36
CA LEU A 396 -12.78 13.48 -1.54
C LEU A 396 -14.27 13.29 -1.83
N TYR A 397 -14.60 12.67 -2.97
CA TYR A 397 -15.95 12.24 -3.31
C TYR A 397 -16.01 10.71 -3.36
N ILE A 398 -17.03 10.12 -2.71
CA ILE A 398 -17.26 8.66 -2.70
C ILE A 398 -18.66 8.37 -3.23
N ARG A 399 -18.76 7.42 -4.17
CA ARG A 399 -20.01 6.80 -4.63
C ARG A 399 -20.13 5.42 -4.04
N ASN A 400 -21.18 5.18 -3.23
CA ASN A 400 -21.56 3.89 -2.71
C ASN A 400 -22.67 3.30 -3.62
N PHE A 401 -22.49 2.06 -4.08
CA PHE A 401 -23.42 1.41 -5.02
C PHE A 401 -24.41 0.45 -4.33
N ALA A 402 -24.26 0.24 -3.01
CA ALA A 402 -25.10 -0.66 -2.22
C ALA A 402 -25.26 -0.10 -0.80
N GLU A 403 -25.99 1.01 -0.69
CA GLU A 403 -26.18 1.75 0.57
C GLU A 403 -26.96 0.96 1.64
N GLU A 404 -27.71 -0.06 1.22
CA GLU A 404 -28.43 -0.99 2.10
C GLU A 404 -27.48 -1.93 2.86
N ARG A 405 -26.21 -2.08 2.43
CA ARG A 405 -25.24 -3.01 3.00
C ARG A 405 -24.37 -2.35 4.08
N TRP A 406 -23.89 -3.14 5.00
CA TRP A 406 -22.92 -2.72 5.99
C TRP A 406 -21.52 -2.60 5.36
N PRO A 407 -20.85 -1.43 5.44
CA PRO A 407 -19.59 -1.19 4.73
C PRO A 407 -18.45 -2.08 5.22
N MET A 408 -18.40 -2.36 6.51
CA MET A 408 -17.35 -3.18 7.12
C MET A 408 -17.81 -4.61 7.47
N GLY A 409 -18.92 -5.06 6.89
CA GLY A 409 -19.54 -6.37 7.21
C GLY A 409 -20.62 -6.27 8.26
N SER A 410 -21.39 -7.34 8.42
CA SER A 410 -22.52 -7.39 9.33
C SER A 410 -22.11 -7.27 10.80
N PRO A 411 -22.88 -6.55 11.65
CA PRO A 411 -22.58 -6.36 13.07
C PRO A 411 -22.63 -7.66 13.88
N LYS A 412 -23.53 -8.60 13.51
CA LYS A 412 -23.79 -9.87 14.21
C LYS A 412 -24.27 -9.71 15.66
N PHE A 413 -24.73 -8.53 16.03
CA PHE A 413 -25.43 -8.21 17.28
C PHE A 413 -26.47 -7.12 17.00
N THR A 414 -27.47 -7.00 17.85
CA THR A 414 -28.58 -6.06 17.71
C THR A 414 -28.74 -5.13 18.89
N SER A 415 -28.20 -5.51 20.02
CA SER A 415 -28.34 -4.79 21.29
C SER A 415 -27.13 -5.06 22.20
N ARG A 416 -27.13 -4.41 23.36
CA ARG A 416 -26.08 -4.65 24.37
C ARG A 416 -26.20 -6.06 24.99
N ALA A 417 -27.37 -6.69 24.92
CA ALA A 417 -27.58 -8.03 25.49
C ALA A 417 -26.89 -9.15 24.69
N ASP A 418 -26.73 -8.95 23.38
CA ASP A 418 -26.09 -9.88 22.45
C ASP A 418 -24.74 -9.36 21.92
N LEU A 419 -24.20 -8.30 22.57
CA LEU A 419 -22.90 -7.72 22.22
C LEU A 419 -21.78 -8.75 22.46
N PRO A 420 -20.89 -9.00 21.46
CA PRO A 420 -19.74 -9.87 21.63
C PRO A 420 -18.81 -9.38 22.75
N LYS A 421 -18.12 -10.31 23.41
CA LYS A 421 -17.12 -9.97 24.41
C LYS A 421 -15.99 -9.13 23.81
N PHE A 422 -15.42 -8.25 24.60
CA PHE A 422 -14.30 -7.41 24.20
C PHE A 422 -13.13 -8.25 23.66
N GLU A 423 -12.73 -9.30 24.38
CA GLU A 423 -11.62 -10.20 23.99
C GLU A 423 -11.87 -10.93 22.66
N ASP A 424 -13.13 -11.27 22.35
CA ASP A 424 -13.48 -11.92 21.09
C ASP A 424 -13.33 -10.93 19.91
N LEU A 425 -13.70 -9.67 20.09
CA LEU A 425 -13.53 -8.60 19.11
C LEU A 425 -12.07 -8.19 18.92
N GLU A 426 -11.29 -8.28 19.99
CA GLU A 426 -9.84 -7.99 19.97
C GLU A 426 -9.03 -9.07 19.26
N LYS A 427 -9.50 -10.33 19.26
CA LYS A 427 -8.71 -11.50 18.79
C LYS A 427 -9.26 -12.15 17.54
N VAL A 428 -10.56 -12.03 17.25
CA VAL A 428 -11.22 -12.78 16.17
C VAL A 428 -11.91 -11.82 15.21
N THR A 429 -11.32 -11.62 14.05
CA THR A 429 -11.83 -10.71 12.98
C THR A 429 -13.29 -11.00 12.61
N TYR A 430 -13.68 -12.29 12.59
CA TYR A 430 -15.01 -12.72 12.15
C TYR A 430 -16.11 -12.61 13.22
N THR A 431 -15.81 -12.15 14.42
CA THR A 431 -16.80 -11.97 15.51
C THR A 431 -17.90 -10.98 15.11
N ALA A 432 -17.53 -9.82 14.57
CA ALA A 432 -18.42 -8.81 14.00
C ALA A 432 -17.65 -7.96 12.98
N PHE A 433 -18.31 -7.31 12.02
CA PHE A 433 -17.70 -6.40 11.06
C PHE A 433 -16.42 -6.96 10.44
N ALA A 434 -16.54 -8.10 9.77
CA ALA A 434 -15.38 -8.92 9.39
C ALA A 434 -14.44 -8.30 8.32
N ASP A 435 -14.83 -7.19 7.68
CA ASP A 435 -13.92 -6.43 6.80
C ASP A 435 -12.97 -5.49 7.59
N MET A 436 -13.16 -5.37 8.92
CA MET A 436 -12.20 -4.73 9.83
C MET A 436 -11.50 -5.81 10.67
N ASP A 437 -10.17 -5.83 10.63
CA ASP A 437 -9.37 -6.78 11.41
C ASP A 437 -9.64 -6.66 12.92
N ALA A 438 -9.49 -7.76 13.65
CA ALA A 438 -9.57 -7.78 15.10
C ALA A 438 -8.50 -6.87 15.70
N SER A 439 -8.87 -6.08 16.71
CA SER A 439 -7.96 -5.16 17.38
C SER A 439 -8.54 -4.64 18.70
N PRO A 440 -7.71 -4.15 19.64
CA PRO A 440 -8.16 -3.41 20.81
C PRO A 440 -9.04 -2.20 20.43
N THR A 441 -8.65 -1.45 19.40
CA THR A 441 -9.42 -0.30 18.88
C THR A 441 -10.80 -0.71 18.37
N LYS A 442 -10.90 -1.76 17.56
CA LYS A 442 -12.21 -2.30 17.10
C LYS A 442 -13.09 -2.69 18.27
N ALA A 443 -12.55 -3.44 19.24
CA ALA A 443 -13.26 -3.88 20.42
C ALA A 443 -13.77 -2.68 21.23
N TRP A 444 -12.94 -1.67 21.41
CA TRP A 444 -13.29 -0.45 22.14
C TRP A 444 -14.43 0.30 21.45
N VAL A 445 -14.34 0.54 20.14
CA VAL A 445 -15.37 1.27 19.37
C VAL A 445 -16.70 0.52 19.37
N VAL A 446 -16.66 -0.82 19.20
CA VAL A 446 -17.87 -1.65 19.24
C VAL A 446 -18.53 -1.61 20.62
N HIS A 447 -17.77 -1.62 21.71
CA HIS A 447 -18.31 -1.55 23.07
C HIS A 447 -18.89 -0.19 23.45
N HIS A 448 -18.58 0.86 22.65
CA HIS A 448 -19.13 2.22 22.83
C HIS A 448 -20.19 2.60 21.77
N PHE A 449 -20.83 1.60 21.14
CA PHE A 449 -21.77 1.81 20.03
C PHE A 449 -23.01 2.64 20.41
N ASP A 450 -23.40 2.67 21.67
CA ASP A 450 -24.54 3.41 22.23
C ASP A 450 -24.14 4.51 23.25
N ASP A 451 -22.82 4.73 23.43
CA ASP A 451 -22.29 5.81 24.27
C ASP A 451 -22.53 7.17 23.59
N PRO A 452 -23.25 8.12 24.22
CA PRO A 452 -23.54 9.42 23.61
C PRO A 452 -22.29 10.21 23.17
N GLN A 453 -21.17 10.03 23.84
CA GLN A 453 -19.91 10.71 23.51
C GLN A 453 -19.23 10.09 22.28
N TYR A 454 -19.31 8.78 22.10
CA TYR A 454 -18.52 8.04 21.12
C TYR A 454 -19.34 7.34 20.03
N LYS A 455 -20.67 7.38 20.12
CA LYS A 455 -21.56 6.80 19.11
C LYS A 455 -21.23 7.25 17.68
N TRP A 456 -20.84 8.52 17.51
CA TRP A 456 -20.46 9.04 16.20
C TRP A 456 -19.22 8.35 15.61
N VAL A 457 -18.28 7.88 16.46
CA VAL A 457 -17.10 7.10 16.01
C VAL A 457 -17.55 5.75 15.52
N TYR A 458 -18.47 5.09 16.26
CA TYR A 458 -19.05 3.82 15.83
C TYR A 458 -19.82 3.97 14.51
N ASP A 459 -20.65 5.01 14.39
CA ASP A 459 -21.39 5.29 13.16
C ASP A 459 -20.45 5.58 11.98
N HIS A 460 -19.37 6.32 12.21
CA HIS A 460 -18.34 6.60 11.19
C HIS A 460 -17.58 5.33 10.80
N ALA A 461 -17.27 4.44 11.74
CA ALA A 461 -16.55 3.20 11.48
C ALA A 461 -17.41 2.15 10.75
N PHE A 462 -18.66 1.96 11.20
CA PHE A 462 -19.47 0.80 10.85
C PHE A 462 -20.84 1.13 10.27
N GLY A 463 -21.36 2.35 10.47
CA GLY A 463 -22.66 2.78 10.01
C GLY A 463 -22.84 2.62 8.50
N LYS A 464 -24.08 2.35 8.07
CA LYS A 464 -24.44 2.34 6.65
C LYS A 464 -24.18 3.71 6.04
N ARG A 465 -23.70 3.73 4.80
CA ARG A 465 -23.31 4.94 4.10
C ARG A 465 -24.40 5.40 3.15
N PRO A 466 -24.60 6.73 2.97
CA PRO A 466 -25.46 7.23 1.91
C PRO A 466 -24.87 6.92 0.53
N ALA A 467 -25.67 7.05 -0.52
CA ALA A 467 -25.24 6.83 -1.90
C ALA A 467 -24.02 7.69 -2.30
N GLU A 468 -23.92 8.89 -1.75
CA GLU A 468 -22.86 9.85 -2.05
C GLU A 468 -22.27 10.46 -0.78
N GLU A 469 -20.94 10.55 -0.76
CA GLU A 469 -20.21 11.24 0.30
C GLU A 469 -19.30 12.28 -0.35
N LEU A 470 -19.19 13.46 0.28
CA LEU A 470 -18.27 14.52 -0.13
C LEU A 470 -17.60 15.12 1.10
N TYR A 471 -16.28 15.28 1.06
CA TYR A 471 -15.48 15.84 2.15
C TYR A 471 -14.64 16.99 1.64
N ASP A 472 -14.76 18.17 2.30
CA ASP A 472 -13.95 19.37 2.06
C ASP A 472 -12.67 19.28 2.90
N LEU A 473 -11.57 18.92 2.29
CA LEU A 473 -10.32 18.57 2.98
C LEU A 473 -9.59 19.76 3.60
N ALA A 474 -9.91 20.97 3.16
CA ALA A 474 -9.39 22.19 3.79
C ALA A 474 -10.05 22.45 5.16
N LYS A 475 -11.30 22.01 5.33
CA LYS A 475 -12.08 22.20 6.57
C LYS A 475 -12.13 20.95 7.43
N ASP A 476 -12.03 19.78 6.80
CA ASP A 476 -12.19 18.46 7.41
C ASP A 476 -11.12 17.49 6.87
N PRO A 477 -9.85 17.67 7.25
CA PRO A 477 -8.76 16.82 6.77
C PRO A 477 -8.87 15.35 7.23
N ASP A 478 -9.68 15.07 8.26
CA ASP A 478 -9.93 13.71 8.77
C ASP A 478 -11.18 13.04 8.16
N GLN A 479 -11.90 13.76 7.27
CA GLN A 479 -13.00 13.20 6.47
C GLN A 479 -14.13 12.59 7.32
N ILE A 480 -14.58 13.36 8.34
CA ILE A 480 -15.63 12.95 9.27
C ILE A 480 -16.99 13.53 8.85
N LYS A 481 -16.99 14.77 8.35
CA LYS A 481 -18.20 15.49 8.03
C LYS A 481 -18.57 15.38 6.56
N ASN A 482 -19.51 14.46 6.23
CA ASN A 482 -20.06 14.39 4.88
C ASN A 482 -20.91 15.63 4.57
N VAL A 483 -20.51 16.41 3.55
CA VAL A 483 -21.20 17.64 3.09
C VAL A 483 -21.97 17.43 1.78
N ALA A 484 -22.17 16.19 1.32
CA ALA A 484 -22.86 15.90 0.07
C ALA A 484 -24.33 16.43 0.04
N ALA A 485 -25.01 16.49 1.17
CA ALA A 485 -26.36 17.02 1.29
C ALA A 485 -26.44 18.56 1.51
N ASP A 486 -25.30 19.23 1.68
CA ASP A 486 -25.27 20.68 1.89
C ASP A 486 -25.41 21.42 0.53
N PRO A 487 -26.45 22.26 0.36
CA PRO A 487 -26.66 23.01 -0.88
C PRO A 487 -25.47 23.86 -1.31
N ALA A 488 -24.63 24.31 -0.38
CA ALA A 488 -23.42 25.10 -0.69
C ALA A 488 -22.40 24.29 -1.52
N TYR A 489 -22.44 22.97 -1.46
CA TYR A 489 -21.54 22.08 -2.19
C TYR A 489 -22.19 21.40 -3.41
N ALA A 490 -23.44 21.74 -3.76
CA ALA A 490 -24.18 21.05 -4.85
C ALA A 490 -23.43 21.09 -6.20
N ALA A 491 -22.80 22.22 -6.54
CA ALA A 491 -22.01 22.35 -7.77
C ALA A 491 -20.76 21.46 -7.75
N THR A 492 -20.03 21.45 -6.63
CA THR A 492 -18.85 20.60 -6.41
C THR A 492 -19.22 19.11 -6.47
N LEU A 493 -20.29 18.71 -5.79
CA LEU A 493 -20.81 17.34 -5.81
C LEU A 493 -21.10 16.88 -7.25
N LYS A 494 -21.83 17.69 -8.02
CA LYS A 494 -22.15 17.39 -9.42
C LYS A 494 -20.90 17.28 -10.30
N GLN A 495 -19.92 18.17 -10.11
CA GLN A 495 -18.65 18.11 -10.84
C GLN A 495 -17.87 16.84 -10.53
N MET A 496 -17.67 16.53 -9.24
CA MET A 496 -16.90 15.38 -8.79
C MET A 496 -17.55 14.06 -9.20
N SER A 497 -18.87 13.96 -9.04
CA SER A 497 -19.67 12.80 -9.47
C SER A 497 -19.56 12.60 -10.98
N GLY A 498 -19.73 13.66 -11.77
CA GLY A 498 -19.59 13.61 -13.23
C GLY A 498 -18.21 13.19 -13.69
N GLN A 499 -17.15 13.72 -13.05
CA GLN A 499 -15.77 13.35 -13.36
C GLN A 499 -15.50 11.89 -13.02
N LEU A 500 -15.90 11.42 -11.81
CA LEU A 500 -15.74 10.02 -11.43
C LEU A 500 -16.42 9.09 -12.43
N LEU A 501 -17.71 9.29 -12.73
CA LEU A 501 -18.47 8.43 -13.62
C LEU A 501 -17.89 8.41 -15.05
N THR A 502 -17.43 9.55 -15.55
CA THR A 502 -16.76 9.66 -16.86
C THR A 502 -15.46 8.85 -16.86
N THR A 503 -14.64 9.02 -15.83
CA THR A 503 -13.38 8.28 -15.71
C THR A 503 -13.62 6.77 -15.61
N LEU A 504 -14.56 6.32 -14.77
CA LEU A 504 -14.89 4.90 -14.64
C LEU A 504 -15.35 4.27 -15.96
N LYS A 505 -16.13 5.01 -16.77
CA LYS A 505 -16.52 4.55 -18.13
C LYS A 505 -15.33 4.44 -19.05
N GLN A 506 -14.42 5.42 -19.05
CA GLN A 506 -13.21 5.42 -19.89
C GLN A 506 -12.27 4.26 -19.57
N VAL A 507 -12.18 3.86 -18.30
CA VAL A 507 -11.33 2.75 -17.85
C VAL A 507 -12.09 1.42 -17.73
N GLU A 508 -13.32 1.36 -18.27
CA GLU A 508 -14.15 0.15 -18.38
C GLU A 508 -14.48 -0.49 -17.03
N ASP A 509 -14.80 0.33 -16.01
CA ASP A 509 -15.26 -0.21 -14.73
C ASP A 509 -16.63 -0.90 -14.92
N PRO A 510 -16.76 -2.20 -14.55
CA PRO A 510 -18.03 -2.91 -14.67
C PRO A 510 -19.21 -2.24 -13.98
N ARG A 511 -18.99 -1.51 -12.85
CA ARG A 511 -20.08 -0.85 -12.09
C ARG A 511 -20.84 0.22 -12.87
N VAL A 512 -20.21 0.81 -13.86
CA VAL A 512 -20.81 1.86 -14.73
C VAL A 512 -20.89 1.42 -16.19
N GLY A 513 -20.54 0.18 -16.48
CA GLY A 513 -20.56 -0.43 -17.81
C GLY A 513 -21.82 -1.26 -18.06
N PRO A 514 -21.80 -2.08 -19.13
CA PRO A 514 -22.94 -2.92 -19.51
C PRO A 514 -23.23 -4.09 -18.55
N SER A 515 -22.32 -4.39 -17.63
CA SER A 515 -22.46 -5.48 -16.65
C SER A 515 -22.24 -4.99 -15.21
N PRO A 516 -23.08 -4.06 -14.70
CA PRO A 516 -22.85 -3.43 -13.40
C PRO A 516 -22.92 -4.41 -12.22
N VAL A 517 -23.57 -5.55 -12.41
CA VAL A 517 -23.73 -6.60 -11.40
C VAL A 517 -22.63 -7.69 -11.48
N LYS A 518 -21.59 -7.52 -12.31
CA LYS A 518 -20.55 -8.55 -12.50
C LYS A 518 -20.01 -9.08 -11.17
N PHE A 519 -19.69 -8.21 -10.23
CA PHE A 519 -19.15 -8.59 -8.92
C PHE A 519 -20.20 -9.08 -7.91
N GLU A 520 -21.50 -9.03 -8.27
CA GLU A 520 -22.61 -9.58 -7.48
C GLU A 520 -22.90 -11.05 -7.82
N LEU A 521 -22.24 -11.60 -8.84
CA LEU A 521 -22.51 -12.93 -9.38
C LEU A 521 -21.33 -13.88 -9.12
N PRO A 522 -21.56 -15.21 -9.07
CA PRO A 522 -20.47 -16.17 -9.09
C PRO A 522 -19.55 -15.95 -10.30
N PRO A 523 -18.23 -16.15 -10.17
CA PRO A 523 -17.54 -16.71 -9.01
C PRO A 523 -17.16 -15.68 -7.92
N PHE A 524 -17.55 -14.42 -8.03
CA PHE A 524 -17.23 -13.37 -7.05
C PHE A 524 -18.04 -13.48 -5.75
N THR A 525 -19.20 -14.10 -5.82
CA THR A 525 -20.12 -14.35 -4.69
C THR A 525 -20.44 -15.84 -4.60
N GLN A 526 -21.25 -16.22 -3.63
CA GLN A 526 -21.85 -17.56 -3.61
C GLN A 526 -22.92 -17.67 -4.70
N PRO A 527 -23.16 -18.88 -5.27
CA PRO A 527 -24.34 -19.11 -6.09
C PRO A 527 -25.60 -18.70 -5.30
N GLY A 528 -26.52 -18.01 -5.96
CA GLY A 528 -27.83 -17.73 -5.38
C GLY A 528 -28.50 -19.04 -4.94
N LYS A 529 -29.17 -19.01 -3.78
CA LYS A 529 -29.98 -20.13 -3.30
C LYS A 529 -31.24 -20.25 -4.15
#